data_c3f13349d0924fefedbe64d728dd2340
#
_entry.id   c3f13349d0924fefedbe64d728dd2340
#
_cell.length_a   1.000
_cell.length_b   1.000
_cell.length_c   1.000
_cell.angle_alpha   90.00
_cell.angle_beta   90.00
_cell.angle_gamma   90.00
#
_symmetry.space_group_name_H-M   'P 1'
#
loop_
_entity.id
_entity.type
_entity.pdbx_description
1 polymer ?
#
loop_
_entity_poly.entity_id
_entity_poly.type
_entity_poly.pdbx_seq_one_letter_code
_entity_poly.pdbx_strand_id
1 'polypeptide(L)'
;MDRWGRTHEALRHAGWTLFAERGYDATSTAEIAERAGVSEMTLFRHFPTKERVLLADQFDPSMAAAVRARPADEHAMRAVAEGIRQSWSQMSAEDVESTRDRLRIIAEARTLRGGIERNNEETVAALERALVARGAGHPQARVAATAVVAGLSTALLDWARSDETTLHAALQSALDTLGGV
;
A
#
# COMPACT_ATOMS: atom_id res chain seq x y z
N MET A 1 14.63 8.25 -15.91
CA MET A 1 14.35 8.70 -14.52
C MET A 1 15.15 9.97 -14.28
N ASP A 2 14.52 11.03 -13.83
CA ASP A 2 15.18 12.30 -13.51
C ASP A 2 15.98 12.23 -12.19
N ARG A 3 16.67 13.34 -11.83
CA ARG A 3 17.48 13.38 -10.59
C ARG A 3 16.60 13.20 -9.34
N TRP A 4 15.38 13.76 -9.34
CA TRP A 4 14.45 13.64 -8.24
C TRP A 4 14.05 12.18 -8.02
N GLY A 5 13.63 11.48 -9.08
CA GLY A 5 13.23 10.07 -9.02
C GLY A 5 14.37 9.15 -8.56
N ARG A 6 15.61 9.39 -9.02
CA ARG A 6 16.77 8.61 -8.54
C ARG A 6 17.03 8.79 -7.04
N THR A 7 16.93 10.03 -6.54
CA THR A 7 17.12 10.29 -5.11
C THR A 7 15.98 9.69 -4.28
N HIS A 8 14.74 9.78 -4.77
CA HIS A 8 13.57 9.19 -4.12
C HIS A 8 13.74 7.68 -3.97
N GLU A 9 14.14 7.02 -5.04
CA GLU A 9 14.36 5.57 -5.05
C GLU A 9 15.53 5.14 -4.18
N ALA A 10 16.64 5.88 -4.19
CA ALA A 10 17.80 5.62 -3.32
C ALA A 10 17.42 5.72 -1.83
N LEU A 11 16.64 6.72 -1.44
CA LEU A 11 16.15 6.90 -0.07
C LEU A 11 15.20 5.76 0.33
N ARG A 12 14.29 5.37 -0.55
CA ARG A 12 13.36 4.25 -0.33
C ARG A 12 14.12 2.96 -0.12
N HIS A 13 15.06 2.65 -1.00
CA HIS A 13 15.90 1.44 -0.91
C HIS A 13 16.76 1.44 0.37
N ALA A 14 17.42 2.56 0.70
CA ALA A 14 18.19 2.68 1.92
C ALA A 14 17.35 2.46 3.18
N GLY A 15 16.14 3.04 3.21
CA GLY A 15 15.20 2.86 4.31
C GLY A 15 14.76 1.40 4.46
N TRP A 16 14.33 0.76 3.39
CA TRP A 16 13.90 -0.65 3.42
C TRP A 16 15.03 -1.59 3.86
N THR A 17 16.24 -1.39 3.37
CA THR A 17 17.40 -2.18 3.78
C THR A 17 17.67 -2.04 5.28
N LEU A 18 17.67 -0.81 5.81
CA LEU A 18 17.88 -0.57 7.24
C LEU A 18 16.73 -1.12 8.10
N PHE A 19 15.49 -1.00 7.66
CA PHE A 19 14.34 -1.57 8.36
C PHE A 19 14.40 -3.10 8.40
N ALA A 20 14.85 -3.74 7.34
CA ALA A 20 15.05 -5.20 7.32
C ALA A 20 16.22 -5.64 8.21
N GLU A 21 17.33 -4.88 8.24
CA GLU A 21 18.53 -5.20 9.03
C GLU A 21 18.32 -5.00 10.54
N ARG A 22 17.57 -3.95 10.96
CA ARG A 22 17.53 -3.47 12.36
C ARG A 22 16.15 -3.28 12.93
N GLY A 23 15.12 -3.46 12.11
CA GLY A 23 13.73 -3.12 12.43
C GLY A 23 13.41 -1.63 12.24
N TYR A 24 12.12 -1.36 12.05
CA TYR A 24 11.62 0.01 11.84
C TYR A 24 11.89 0.92 13.05
N ASP A 25 11.57 0.45 14.25
CA ASP A 25 11.64 1.28 15.46
C ASP A 25 13.07 1.74 15.78
N ALA A 26 14.08 0.90 15.50
CA ALA A 26 15.49 1.16 15.78
C ALA A 26 16.22 1.99 14.70
N THR A 27 15.60 2.24 13.56
CA THR A 27 16.19 2.99 12.44
C THR A 27 15.80 4.45 12.49
N SER A 28 16.78 5.37 12.37
CA SER A 28 16.56 6.82 12.31
C SER A 28 16.52 7.35 10.87
N THR A 29 15.91 8.51 10.68
CA THR A 29 15.91 9.22 9.39
C THR A 29 17.30 9.70 8.99
N ALA A 30 18.15 10.03 9.96
CA ALA A 30 19.55 10.40 9.73
C ALA A 30 20.34 9.24 9.11
N GLU A 31 20.22 8.02 9.64
CA GLU A 31 20.88 6.82 9.10
C GLU A 31 20.39 6.48 7.68
N ILE A 32 19.10 6.67 7.41
CA ILE A 32 18.54 6.46 6.05
C ILE A 32 19.15 7.48 5.07
N ALA A 33 19.21 8.76 5.45
CA ALA A 33 19.77 9.81 4.62
C ALA A 33 21.27 9.59 4.36
N GLU A 34 22.04 9.23 5.39
CA GLU A 34 23.46 8.88 5.30
C GLU A 34 23.69 7.71 4.34
N ARG A 35 22.95 6.63 4.49
CA ARG A 35 23.04 5.44 3.61
C ARG A 35 22.68 5.76 2.16
N ALA A 36 21.75 6.69 1.92
CA ALA A 36 21.38 7.17 0.59
C ALA A 36 22.34 8.23 0.02
N GLY A 37 23.33 8.66 0.78
CA GLY A 37 24.31 9.67 0.37
C GLY A 37 23.72 11.08 0.24
N VAL A 38 22.72 11.43 1.04
CA VAL A 38 22.05 12.72 1.04
C VAL A 38 21.90 13.30 2.44
N SER A 39 21.52 14.58 2.54
CA SER A 39 21.18 15.19 3.84
C SER A 39 19.81 14.75 4.33
N GLU A 40 19.59 14.75 5.64
CA GLU A 40 18.28 14.48 6.24
C GLU A 40 17.21 15.49 5.78
N MET A 41 17.58 16.74 5.53
CA MET A 41 16.69 17.73 4.91
C MET A 41 16.23 17.28 3.51
N THR A 42 17.11 16.63 2.73
CA THR A 42 16.74 16.05 1.44
C THR A 42 15.78 14.90 1.62
N LEU A 43 15.99 14.04 2.62
CA LEU A 43 15.03 12.97 2.96
C LEU A 43 13.64 13.55 3.23
N PHE A 44 13.52 14.54 4.12
CA PHE A 44 12.21 15.11 4.45
C PHE A 44 11.51 15.83 3.29
N ARG A 45 12.24 16.27 2.29
CA ARG A 45 11.64 16.80 1.03
C ARG A 45 11.01 15.70 0.17
N HIS A 46 11.54 14.47 0.21
CA HIS A 46 11.02 13.31 -0.52
C HIS A 46 9.98 12.53 0.29
N PHE A 47 10.22 12.40 1.58
CA PHE A 47 9.38 11.66 2.53
C PHE A 47 9.17 12.51 3.79
N PRO A 48 8.03 13.19 3.94
CA PRO A 48 7.77 14.10 5.07
C PRO A 48 7.90 13.46 6.45
N THR A 49 7.74 12.14 6.54
CA THR A 49 7.91 11.38 7.78
C THR A 49 8.63 10.05 7.51
N LYS A 50 9.20 9.43 8.56
CA LYS A 50 9.84 8.11 8.46
C LYS A 50 8.85 7.03 7.99
N GLU A 51 7.60 7.12 8.44
CA GLU A 51 6.56 6.17 8.01
C GLU A 51 6.35 6.18 6.50
N ARG A 52 6.46 7.35 5.86
CA ARG A 52 6.29 7.47 4.40
C ARG A 52 7.35 6.73 3.60
N VAL A 53 8.56 6.54 4.15
CA VAL A 53 9.59 5.73 3.51
C VAL A 53 9.15 4.27 3.38
N LEU A 54 8.38 3.78 4.36
CA LEU A 54 7.89 2.40 4.42
C LEU A 54 6.50 2.23 3.79
N LEU A 55 5.57 3.16 4.10
CA LEU A 55 4.14 3.01 3.78
C LEU A 55 3.75 3.58 2.41
N ALA A 56 4.56 4.46 1.79
CA ALA A 56 4.23 4.99 0.47
C ALA A 56 4.06 3.84 -0.53
N ASP A 57 2.81 3.62 -0.95
CA ASP A 57 2.48 2.52 -1.85
C ASP A 57 2.48 3.01 -3.30
N GLN A 58 3.30 2.37 -4.13
CA GLN A 58 3.35 2.67 -5.55
C GLN A 58 2.14 2.10 -6.33
N PHE A 59 1.37 1.21 -5.72
CA PHE A 59 0.21 0.56 -6.35
C PHE A 59 -1.08 1.37 -6.23
N ASP A 60 -1.18 2.30 -5.27
CA ASP A 60 -2.39 3.10 -5.04
C ASP A 60 -2.93 3.80 -6.32
N PRO A 61 -2.08 4.46 -7.14
CA PRO A 61 -2.56 5.09 -8.38
C PRO A 61 -3.08 4.07 -9.40
N SER A 62 -2.47 2.89 -9.51
CA SER A 62 -2.89 1.83 -10.44
C SER A 62 -4.20 1.18 -9.99
N MET A 63 -4.38 0.96 -8.69
CA MET A 63 -5.63 0.48 -8.11
C MET A 63 -6.78 1.45 -8.36
N ALA A 64 -6.59 2.73 -8.08
CA ALA A 64 -7.61 3.75 -8.33
C ALA A 64 -7.98 3.87 -9.83
N ALA A 65 -6.98 3.75 -10.71
CA ALA A 65 -7.21 3.75 -12.17
C ALA A 65 -7.99 2.50 -12.62
N ALA A 66 -7.65 1.32 -12.11
CA ALA A 66 -8.34 0.06 -12.40
C ALA A 66 -9.80 0.11 -11.91
N VAL A 67 -10.05 0.60 -10.70
CA VAL A 67 -11.42 0.80 -10.17
C VAL A 67 -12.21 1.77 -11.03
N ARG A 68 -11.62 2.89 -11.43
CA ARG A 68 -12.29 3.87 -12.30
C ARG A 68 -12.66 3.31 -13.68
N ALA A 69 -11.88 2.38 -14.20
CA ALA A 69 -12.09 1.74 -15.49
C ALA A 69 -13.19 0.66 -15.47
N ARG A 70 -13.70 0.25 -14.29
CA ARG A 70 -14.75 -0.75 -14.18
C ARG A 70 -16.08 -0.24 -14.76
N PRO A 71 -16.98 -1.14 -15.25
CA PRO A 71 -18.31 -0.77 -15.77
C PRO A 71 -19.10 0.10 -14.79
N ALA A 72 -19.80 1.13 -15.29
CA ALA A 72 -20.50 2.09 -14.44
C ALA A 72 -21.69 1.49 -13.67
N ASP A 73 -22.30 0.44 -14.20
CA ASP A 73 -23.42 -0.31 -13.62
C ASP A 73 -23.00 -1.35 -12.58
N GLU A 74 -21.69 -1.61 -12.45
CA GLU A 74 -21.17 -2.55 -11.46
C GLU A 74 -21.29 -1.97 -10.05
N HIS A 75 -21.76 -2.79 -9.11
CA HIS A 75 -21.88 -2.39 -7.69
C HIS A 75 -20.54 -1.93 -7.11
N ALA A 76 -20.54 -0.87 -6.27
CA ALA A 76 -19.33 -0.23 -5.77
C ALA A 76 -18.35 -1.20 -5.10
N MET A 77 -18.81 -2.11 -4.24
CA MET A 77 -17.96 -3.12 -3.58
C MET A 77 -17.26 -4.01 -4.59
N ARG A 78 -18.01 -4.52 -5.57
CA ARG A 78 -17.48 -5.39 -6.62
C ARG A 78 -16.46 -4.65 -7.49
N ALA A 79 -16.76 -3.41 -7.85
CA ALA A 79 -15.84 -2.59 -8.65
C ALA A 79 -14.50 -2.36 -7.96
N VAL A 80 -14.50 -2.11 -6.64
CA VAL A 80 -13.24 -2.00 -5.86
C VAL A 80 -12.52 -3.35 -5.82
N ALA A 81 -13.22 -4.43 -5.48
CA ALA A 81 -12.62 -5.76 -5.39
C ALA A 81 -11.98 -6.19 -6.72
N GLU A 82 -12.72 -6.07 -7.82
CA GLU A 82 -12.23 -6.46 -9.15
C GLU A 82 -11.13 -5.53 -9.68
N GLY A 83 -11.23 -4.22 -9.43
CA GLY A 83 -10.18 -3.27 -9.81
C GLY A 83 -8.87 -3.56 -9.09
N ILE A 84 -8.91 -3.87 -7.81
CA ILE A 84 -7.72 -4.26 -7.03
C ILE A 84 -7.17 -5.60 -7.53
N ARG A 85 -8.03 -6.61 -7.73
CA ARG A 85 -7.63 -7.92 -8.27
C ARG A 85 -6.89 -7.76 -9.61
N GLN A 86 -7.42 -6.93 -10.50
CA GLN A 86 -6.80 -6.63 -11.79
C GLN A 86 -5.44 -5.93 -11.63
N SER A 87 -5.33 -4.94 -10.76
CA SER A 87 -4.09 -4.22 -10.51
C SER A 87 -2.99 -5.16 -9.99
N TRP A 88 -3.31 -6.04 -9.07
CA TRP A 88 -2.34 -6.93 -8.42
C TRP A 88 -2.02 -8.18 -9.24
N SER A 89 -2.85 -8.56 -10.21
CA SER A 89 -2.55 -9.68 -11.12
C SER A 89 -1.33 -9.45 -12.00
N GLN A 90 -0.85 -8.21 -12.09
CA GLN A 90 0.32 -7.81 -12.87
C GLN A 90 1.62 -7.80 -12.05
N MET A 91 1.58 -8.12 -10.74
CA MET A 91 2.77 -8.12 -9.90
C MET A 91 3.73 -9.25 -10.31
N SER A 92 5.01 -8.92 -10.42
CA SER A 92 6.07 -9.90 -10.59
C SER A 92 6.31 -10.70 -9.30
N ALA A 93 7.02 -11.83 -9.40
CA ALA A 93 7.42 -12.59 -8.22
C ALA A 93 8.30 -11.75 -7.27
N GLU A 94 9.17 -10.90 -7.81
CA GLU A 94 10.01 -9.98 -7.05
C GLU A 94 9.17 -8.94 -6.29
N ASP A 95 8.12 -8.38 -6.92
CA ASP A 95 7.20 -7.47 -6.25
C ASP A 95 6.44 -8.15 -5.10
N VAL A 96 6.06 -9.41 -5.27
CA VAL A 96 5.38 -10.21 -4.23
C VAL A 96 6.28 -10.40 -3.01
N GLU A 97 7.55 -10.81 -3.20
CA GLU A 97 8.51 -10.97 -2.11
C GLU A 97 8.82 -9.63 -1.42
N SER A 98 9.10 -8.59 -2.19
CA SER A 98 9.32 -7.24 -1.67
C SER A 98 8.12 -6.73 -0.86
N THR A 99 6.89 -7.03 -1.30
CA THR A 99 5.66 -6.69 -0.57
C THR A 99 5.56 -7.49 0.73
N ARG A 100 5.91 -8.78 0.72
CA ARG A 100 5.91 -9.62 1.93
C ARG A 100 6.87 -9.08 2.98
N ASP A 101 8.11 -8.78 2.59
CA ASP A 101 9.13 -8.27 3.49
C ASP A 101 8.72 -6.92 4.09
N ARG A 102 8.17 -6.03 3.27
CA ARG A 102 7.62 -4.75 3.73
C ARG A 102 6.50 -4.94 4.76
N LEU A 103 5.56 -5.84 4.50
CA LEU A 103 4.44 -6.10 5.41
C LEU A 103 4.88 -6.79 6.70
N ARG A 104 5.93 -7.62 6.69
CA ARG A 104 6.55 -8.17 7.90
C ARG A 104 7.13 -7.06 8.78
N ILE A 105 7.88 -6.13 8.19
CA ILE A 105 8.41 -4.95 8.90
C ILE A 105 7.26 -4.14 9.51
N ILE A 106 6.20 -3.89 8.74
CA ILE A 106 5.00 -3.16 9.20
C ILE A 106 4.33 -3.90 10.38
N ALA A 107 4.21 -5.22 10.31
CA ALA A 107 3.57 -6.04 11.33
C ALA A 107 4.34 -6.05 12.67
N GLU A 108 5.66 -5.89 12.62
CA GLU A 108 6.57 -5.88 13.78
C GLU A 108 6.74 -4.48 14.37
N ALA A 109 6.51 -3.42 13.61
CA ALA A 109 6.72 -2.04 13.99
C ALA A 109 5.68 -1.54 15.01
N ARG A 110 6.09 -1.36 16.27
CA ARG A 110 5.20 -0.97 17.38
C ARG A 110 4.73 0.49 17.27
N THR A 111 5.58 1.37 16.76
CA THR A 111 5.31 2.81 16.69
C THR A 111 4.57 3.23 15.41
N LEU A 112 4.31 2.29 14.49
CA LEU A 112 3.79 2.58 13.15
C LEU A 112 2.25 2.63 13.06
N ARG A 113 1.50 2.26 14.10
CA ARG A 113 0.04 2.10 14.05
C ARG A 113 -0.69 3.32 13.48
N GLY A 114 -0.46 4.51 14.02
CA GLY A 114 -1.07 5.73 13.50
C GLY A 114 -0.67 6.07 12.05
N GLY A 115 0.52 5.64 11.62
CA GLY A 115 0.97 5.77 10.23
C GLY A 115 0.17 4.87 9.27
N ILE A 116 -0.10 3.62 9.68
CA ILE A 116 -0.92 2.68 8.92
C ILE A 116 -2.34 3.22 8.74
N GLU A 117 -2.95 3.74 9.80
CA GLU A 117 -4.29 4.33 9.76
C GLU A 117 -4.36 5.49 8.78
N ARG A 118 -3.41 6.42 8.85
CA ARG A 118 -3.33 7.56 7.90
C ARG A 118 -3.12 7.09 6.45
N ASN A 119 -2.27 6.11 6.22
CA ASN A 119 -2.04 5.56 4.88
C ASN A 119 -3.32 4.91 4.33
N ASN A 120 -4.03 4.15 5.15
CA ASN A 120 -5.31 3.55 4.77
C ASN A 120 -6.36 4.62 4.44
N GLU A 121 -6.42 5.73 5.20
CA GLU A 121 -7.32 6.86 4.89
C GLU A 121 -7.02 7.48 3.53
N GLU A 122 -5.75 7.62 3.15
CA GLU A 122 -5.35 8.13 1.84
C GLU A 122 -5.77 7.19 0.71
N THR A 123 -5.59 5.88 0.88
CA THR A 123 -6.02 4.84 -0.06
C THR A 123 -7.55 4.84 -0.19
N VAL A 124 -8.27 4.88 0.92
CA VAL A 124 -9.75 5.01 0.94
C VAL A 124 -10.20 6.24 0.16
N ALA A 125 -9.58 7.39 0.39
CA ALA A 125 -9.93 8.62 -0.31
C ALA A 125 -9.66 8.54 -1.82
N ALA A 126 -8.61 7.85 -2.24
CA ALA A 126 -8.30 7.62 -3.67
C ALA A 126 -9.34 6.72 -4.33
N LEU A 127 -9.71 5.61 -3.68
CA LEU A 127 -10.72 4.68 -4.16
C LEU A 127 -12.14 5.30 -4.16
N GLU A 128 -12.49 6.08 -3.12
CA GLU A 128 -13.75 6.84 -3.07
C GLU A 128 -13.86 7.77 -4.28
N ARG A 129 -12.82 8.56 -4.56
CA ARG A 129 -12.80 9.44 -5.76
C ARG A 129 -12.98 8.64 -7.06
N ALA A 130 -12.36 7.47 -7.18
CA ALA A 130 -12.49 6.61 -8.35
C ALA A 130 -13.93 6.10 -8.52
N LEU A 131 -14.58 5.68 -7.43
CA LEU A 131 -15.98 5.22 -7.43
C LEU A 131 -16.96 6.37 -7.75
N VAL A 132 -16.77 7.55 -7.17
CA VAL A 132 -17.60 8.72 -7.45
C VAL A 132 -17.47 9.14 -8.92
N ALA A 133 -16.27 9.09 -9.50
CA ALA A 133 -16.04 9.34 -10.91
C ALA A 133 -16.76 8.34 -11.85
N ARG A 134 -17.11 7.14 -11.36
CA ARG A 134 -17.95 6.15 -12.05
C ARG A 134 -19.46 6.38 -11.88
N GLY A 135 -19.86 7.36 -11.05
CA GLY A 135 -21.26 7.66 -10.78
C GLY A 135 -21.81 7.08 -9.46
N ALA A 136 -20.99 6.46 -8.61
CA ALA A 136 -21.44 6.03 -7.29
C ALA A 136 -21.71 7.24 -6.38
N GLY A 137 -22.72 7.14 -5.52
CA GLY A 137 -22.97 8.15 -4.51
C GLY A 137 -21.85 8.17 -3.45
N HIS A 138 -21.49 9.35 -2.94
CA HIS A 138 -20.42 9.50 -1.94
C HIS A 138 -20.53 8.55 -0.72
N PRO A 139 -21.72 8.39 -0.07
CA PRO A 139 -21.81 7.47 1.08
C PRO A 139 -21.50 6.03 0.72
N GLN A 140 -22.01 5.54 -0.40
CA GLN A 140 -21.78 4.17 -0.89
C GLN A 140 -20.31 3.98 -1.29
N ALA A 141 -19.72 4.95 -1.98
CA ALA A 141 -18.32 4.92 -2.40
C ALA A 141 -17.39 4.85 -1.18
N ARG A 142 -17.63 5.66 -0.15
CA ARG A 142 -16.83 5.68 1.07
C ARG A 142 -16.94 4.37 1.84
N VAL A 143 -18.16 3.84 2.02
CA VAL A 143 -18.38 2.55 2.70
C VAL A 143 -17.66 1.43 1.98
N ALA A 144 -17.79 1.34 0.65
CA ALA A 144 -17.14 0.31 -0.15
C ALA A 144 -15.62 0.39 -0.06
N ALA A 145 -15.04 1.59 -0.24
CA ALA A 145 -13.60 1.80 -0.15
C ALA A 145 -13.06 1.45 1.24
N THR A 146 -13.72 1.92 2.31
CA THR A 146 -13.30 1.64 3.70
C THR A 146 -13.35 0.15 4.02
N ALA A 147 -14.42 -0.54 3.67
CA ALA A 147 -14.58 -1.97 3.94
C ALA A 147 -13.51 -2.80 3.22
N VAL A 148 -13.25 -2.49 1.95
CA VAL A 148 -12.26 -3.23 1.16
C VAL A 148 -10.84 -2.96 1.68
N VAL A 149 -10.46 -1.70 1.94
CA VAL A 149 -9.13 -1.37 2.46
C VAL A 149 -8.90 -2.02 3.82
N ALA A 150 -9.86 -1.98 4.73
CA ALA A 150 -9.74 -2.61 6.05
C ALA A 150 -9.59 -4.14 5.95
N GLY A 151 -10.42 -4.79 5.12
CA GLY A 151 -10.34 -6.24 4.91
C GLY A 151 -9.04 -6.67 4.25
N LEU A 152 -8.57 -5.93 3.24
CA LEU A 152 -7.29 -6.20 2.59
C LEU A 152 -6.12 -5.99 3.54
N SER A 153 -6.09 -4.91 4.33
CA SER A 153 -5.04 -4.68 5.31
C SER A 153 -4.91 -5.85 6.28
N THR A 154 -6.04 -6.39 6.75
CA THR A 154 -6.07 -7.58 7.60
C THR A 154 -5.49 -8.80 6.89
N ALA A 155 -6.01 -9.11 5.70
CA ALA A 155 -5.60 -10.29 4.95
C ALA A 155 -4.11 -10.25 4.54
N LEU A 156 -3.60 -9.08 4.18
CA LEU A 156 -2.21 -8.88 3.79
C LEU A 156 -1.25 -9.02 4.98
N LEU A 157 -1.60 -8.48 6.15
CA LEU A 157 -0.78 -8.63 7.36
C LEU A 157 -0.77 -10.08 7.85
N ASP A 158 -1.88 -10.80 7.74
CA ASP A 158 -1.94 -12.22 8.09
C ASP A 158 -1.14 -13.06 7.09
N TRP A 159 -1.27 -12.78 5.81
CA TRP A 159 -0.46 -13.42 4.77
C TRP A 159 1.05 -13.21 4.97
N ALA A 160 1.47 -12.01 5.33
CA ALA A 160 2.88 -11.71 5.55
C ALA A 160 3.49 -12.48 6.72
N ARG A 161 2.67 -12.86 7.71
CA ARG A 161 3.09 -13.64 8.90
C ARG A 161 3.11 -15.14 8.68
N SER A 162 2.48 -15.63 7.61
CA SER A 162 2.33 -17.05 7.32
C SER A 162 2.96 -17.39 5.97
N ASP A 163 3.63 -18.54 5.91
CA ASP A 163 4.17 -19.08 4.65
C ASP A 163 3.25 -20.15 4.02
N GLU A 164 2.06 -20.37 4.61
CA GLU A 164 1.13 -21.43 4.19
C GLU A 164 0.34 -21.10 2.93
N THR A 165 0.25 -19.82 2.54
CA THR A 165 -0.56 -19.40 1.40
C THR A 165 0.17 -18.41 0.50
N THR A 166 -0.23 -18.36 -0.77
CA THR A 166 0.28 -17.38 -1.73
C THR A 166 -0.45 -16.04 -1.57
N LEU A 167 0.20 -14.93 -1.97
CA LEU A 167 -0.45 -13.61 -2.03
C LEU A 167 -1.75 -13.67 -2.84
N HIS A 168 -1.71 -14.35 -3.99
CA HIS A 168 -2.88 -14.47 -4.86
C HIS A 168 -4.06 -15.15 -4.14
N ALA A 169 -3.81 -16.26 -3.44
CA ALA A 169 -4.87 -16.97 -2.71
C ALA A 169 -5.42 -16.15 -1.53
N ALA A 170 -4.54 -15.45 -0.79
CA ALA A 170 -4.96 -14.57 0.31
C ALA A 170 -5.84 -13.42 -0.19
N LEU A 171 -5.42 -12.76 -1.28
CA LEU A 171 -6.17 -11.69 -1.91
C LEU A 171 -7.51 -12.18 -2.46
N GLN A 172 -7.52 -13.31 -3.18
CA GLN A 172 -8.74 -13.88 -3.74
C GLN A 172 -9.75 -14.16 -2.63
N SER A 173 -9.35 -14.85 -1.56
CA SER A 173 -10.21 -15.14 -0.43
C SER A 173 -10.80 -13.89 0.23
N ALA A 174 -9.95 -12.86 0.45
CA ALA A 174 -10.39 -11.60 1.05
C ALA A 174 -11.36 -10.85 0.14
N LEU A 175 -11.04 -10.73 -1.15
CA LEU A 175 -11.85 -9.98 -2.11
C LEU A 175 -13.18 -10.69 -2.43
N ASP A 176 -13.22 -12.03 -2.46
CA ASP A 176 -14.46 -12.80 -2.62
C ASP A 176 -15.38 -12.61 -1.40
N THR A 177 -14.80 -12.61 -0.20
CA THR A 177 -15.55 -12.31 1.03
C THR A 177 -16.18 -10.92 1.01
N LEU A 178 -15.41 -9.92 0.55
CA LEU A 178 -15.83 -8.52 0.48
C LEU A 178 -16.73 -8.22 -0.72
N GLY A 179 -16.50 -8.89 -1.83
CA GLY A 179 -17.24 -8.69 -3.08
C GLY A 179 -18.62 -9.36 -3.11
N GLY A 180 -18.92 -10.23 -2.16
CA GLY A 180 -20.23 -10.90 -2.03
C GLY A 180 -20.47 -11.94 -3.12
N VAL A 181 -19.44 -12.66 -3.57
CA VAL A 181 -19.54 -13.76 -4.53
C VAL A 181 -19.38 -15.09 -3.82
#